data_1a5a0b318a421a1b5940000f3081bee3
#
_entry.id   1a5a0b318a421a1b5940000f3081bee3
#
_cell.length_a   1.000
_cell.length_b   1.000
_cell.length_c   1.000
_cell.angle_alpha   90.00
_cell.angle_beta   90.00
_cell.angle_gamma   90.00
#
_symmetry.space_group_name_H-M   'P 1'
#
loop_
_entity.id
_entity.type
_entity.pdbx_description
1 polymer ?
#
loop_
_entity_poly.entity_id
_entity_poly.type
_entity_poly.pdbx_seq_one_letter_code
_entity_poly.pdbx_strand_id
1 'polypeptide(L)'
;MKWWLDHLYSTLLCACFVGCSGSTQGDSVVVIDGHEDFAALQTVPVPAASDVQTLQTPHVTMRSNVRFDVADLADFRRDGQFANFTSFYQQARGRISQDPARPHLAKEGNKWVPQDFDSLVLVSAMHHLNSIITYFIDVIKDNSGATKNLLHVAIYPEISVSGQPEYAVADNASYSFLLDMIFLRQSATQRGVPFSMSSAVLAHEFQHRVFHYNVWNKTAPAQQYYWNKIRHEQQLLDTRSKNLLDATDEGLADLFAVGFVKDPSAFRHVFKGTLSSFRRDLQGGFAQEASYDGLARLDSWYAQQWQCGAAINFQANKNWSKYCLGTVIARALWETAGQDLTVLRQQLLPVINASLQDIGSTIAQQGKYDVDLFFNAVVARATQQNMQSLREQLCLSVWRRFRSLYNPLQVPACFF
;
A
#
# COMPACT_ATOMS: atom_id res chain seq x y z
N MET A 1 -0.49 29.99 0.04
CA MET A 1 -0.87 29.48 -1.29
C MET A 1 -0.38 30.37 -2.44
N LYS A 2 -0.67 31.69 -2.45
CA LYS A 2 -0.19 32.62 -3.52
C LYS A 2 1.35 32.72 -3.62
N TRP A 3 2.08 32.66 -2.52
CA TRP A 3 3.55 32.77 -2.48
C TRP A 3 4.27 31.56 -3.11
N TRP A 4 3.67 30.38 -3.07
CA TRP A 4 4.19 29.17 -3.69
C TRP A 4 4.04 29.17 -5.22
N LEU A 5 2.94 29.71 -5.73
CA LEU A 5 2.70 29.82 -7.17
C LEU A 5 3.66 30.80 -7.84
N ASP A 6 3.98 31.93 -7.18
CA ASP A 6 4.88 32.94 -7.74
C ASP A 6 6.34 32.45 -7.82
N HIS A 7 6.78 31.55 -6.92
CA HIS A 7 8.10 30.93 -7.01
C HIS A 7 8.17 29.78 -8.03
N LEU A 8 7.07 29.06 -8.24
CA LEU A 8 6.96 28.03 -9.28
C LEU A 8 7.07 28.64 -10.69
N TYR A 9 6.45 29.78 -10.95
CA TYR A 9 6.54 30.47 -12.24
C TYR A 9 7.93 31.04 -12.53
N SER A 10 8.66 31.49 -11.51
CA SER A 10 10.01 32.04 -11.69
C SER A 10 11.06 30.99 -12.07
N THR A 11 10.86 29.75 -11.61
CA THR A 11 11.78 28.63 -11.91
C THR A 11 11.51 27.98 -13.26
N LEU A 12 10.28 28.07 -13.77
CA LEU A 12 9.89 27.54 -15.09
C LEU A 12 10.49 28.33 -16.27
N LEU A 13 10.83 29.61 -16.10
CA LEU A 13 11.34 30.46 -17.14
C LEU A 13 12.85 30.31 -17.41
N CYS A 14 13.62 29.63 -16.55
CA CYS A 14 15.08 29.47 -16.70
C CYS A 14 15.55 28.15 -17.35
N ALA A 15 14.66 27.24 -17.72
CA ALA A 15 15.04 25.93 -18.25
C ALA A 15 15.05 25.80 -19.79
N CYS A 16 14.95 26.91 -20.52
CA CYS A 16 15.00 26.87 -21.98
C CYS A 16 16.40 27.29 -22.46
N PHE A 17 17.26 26.31 -22.70
CA PHE A 17 18.30 26.31 -23.75
C PHE A 17 19.35 25.26 -23.47
N VAL A 18 19.26 24.09 -24.11
CA VAL A 18 20.40 23.30 -24.63
C VAL A 18 19.89 22.22 -25.60
N GLY A 19 20.34 22.28 -26.83
CA GLY A 19 20.76 21.12 -27.62
C GLY A 19 19.72 20.39 -28.47
N CYS A 20 19.63 20.79 -29.75
CA CYS A 20 19.06 19.94 -30.81
C CYS A 20 19.97 18.74 -31.09
N SER A 21 19.52 17.54 -30.77
CA SER A 21 19.91 16.31 -31.43
C SER A 21 18.62 15.54 -31.79
N GLY A 22 18.40 15.35 -33.09
CA GLY A 22 17.18 14.77 -33.65
C GLY A 22 17.08 13.25 -33.37
N SER A 23 16.54 12.92 -32.18
CA SER A 23 15.84 11.67 -31.95
C SER A 23 14.37 12.02 -31.82
N THR A 24 13.47 11.23 -32.36
CA THR A 24 12.04 11.33 -32.10
C THR A 24 11.81 11.06 -30.60
N GLN A 25 12.02 12.07 -29.80
CA GLN A 25 11.83 12.01 -28.37
C GLN A 25 10.32 11.89 -28.14
N GLY A 26 9.89 10.78 -27.53
CA GLY A 26 8.49 10.57 -27.16
C GLY A 26 7.96 11.69 -26.28
N ASP A 27 6.65 11.75 -26.10
CA ASP A 27 6.01 12.73 -25.21
C ASP A 27 6.55 12.60 -23.78
N SER A 28 6.65 13.71 -23.08
CA SER A 28 7.04 13.80 -21.66
C SER A 28 6.02 14.62 -20.88
N VAL A 29 6.01 14.49 -19.55
CA VAL A 29 5.10 15.23 -18.67
C VAL A 29 5.83 15.76 -17.45
N VAL A 30 5.43 16.91 -16.95
CA VAL A 30 5.94 17.49 -15.69
C VAL A 30 5.17 16.89 -14.53
N VAL A 31 5.89 16.34 -13.57
CA VAL A 31 5.36 15.72 -12.34
C VAL A 31 6.11 16.24 -11.14
N ILE A 32 5.55 16.04 -9.93
CA ILE A 32 6.34 16.06 -8.70
C ILE A 32 6.84 14.64 -8.48
N ASP A 33 8.16 14.49 -8.43
CA ASP A 33 8.82 13.24 -8.09
C ASP A 33 9.60 13.41 -6.79
N GLY A 34 9.67 12.32 -6.02
CA GLY A 34 10.24 12.31 -4.68
C GLY A 34 9.18 12.23 -3.59
N HIS A 35 9.64 12.14 -2.35
CA HIS A 35 8.80 12.17 -1.16
C HIS A 35 9.15 13.42 -0.34
N GLU A 36 8.19 14.10 0.08
CA GLU A 36 8.02 15.30 0.93
C GLU A 36 9.18 16.30 1.05
N ASP A 37 10.25 15.98 1.81
CA ASP A 37 11.39 16.89 1.97
C ASP A 37 12.29 16.92 0.70
N PHE A 38 12.06 16.00 -0.24
CA PHE A 38 12.83 15.83 -1.48
C PHE A 38 11.97 15.97 -2.76
N ALA A 39 10.72 16.39 -2.60
CA ALA A 39 9.83 16.56 -3.74
C ALA A 39 10.34 17.65 -4.68
N ALA A 40 10.51 17.33 -5.95
CA ALA A 40 10.97 18.24 -6.97
C ALA A 40 10.13 18.09 -8.24
N LEU A 41 9.97 19.20 -8.98
CA LEU A 41 9.41 19.15 -10.31
C LEU A 41 10.39 18.47 -11.26
N GLN A 42 9.94 17.43 -11.91
CA GLN A 42 10.71 16.69 -12.90
C GLN A 42 9.93 16.54 -14.20
N THR A 43 10.67 16.45 -15.31
CA THR A 43 10.08 16.08 -16.60
C THR A 43 10.39 14.61 -16.85
N VAL A 44 9.36 13.80 -16.90
CA VAL A 44 9.46 12.34 -17.06
C VAL A 44 8.86 11.90 -18.40
N PRO A 45 9.36 10.82 -19.01
CA PRO A 45 8.77 10.30 -20.23
C PRO A 45 7.35 9.75 -19.93
N VAL A 46 6.44 9.99 -20.86
CA VAL A 46 5.12 9.35 -20.85
C VAL A 46 5.30 7.88 -21.23
N PRO A 47 4.81 6.92 -20.43
CA PRO A 47 4.91 5.51 -20.77
C PRO A 47 4.25 5.21 -22.13
N ALA A 48 4.79 4.25 -22.86
CA ALA A 48 4.21 3.81 -24.13
C ALA A 48 2.74 3.40 -23.97
N ALA A 49 1.94 3.68 -24.97
CA ALA A 49 0.48 3.42 -24.96
C ALA A 49 -0.30 4.12 -23.85
N SER A 50 0.22 5.22 -23.29
CA SER A 50 -0.46 6.05 -22.30
C SER A 50 -1.15 7.24 -22.94
N ASP A 51 -2.27 7.65 -22.37
CA ASP A 51 -2.97 8.89 -22.69
C ASP A 51 -2.98 9.82 -21.47
N VAL A 52 -2.16 10.84 -21.51
CA VAL A 52 -2.01 11.82 -20.42
C VAL A 52 -3.26 12.69 -20.27
N GLN A 53 -4.00 12.92 -21.35
CA GLN A 53 -5.21 13.74 -21.32
C GLN A 53 -6.38 13.08 -20.65
N THR A 54 -6.42 11.74 -20.64
CA THR A 54 -7.43 10.94 -19.93
C THR A 54 -6.84 10.18 -18.74
N LEU A 55 -5.58 10.46 -18.40
CA LEU A 55 -4.85 9.82 -17.28
C LEU A 55 -4.95 8.30 -17.31
N GLN A 56 -4.67 7.73 -18.47
CA GLN A 56 -4.67 6.30 -18.69
C GLN A 56 -3.29 5.79 -19.12
N THR A 57 -2.85 4.72 -18.49
CA THR A 57 -1.66 3.93 -18.87
C THR A 57 -2.08 2.48 -19.11
N PRO A 58 -1.20 1.59 -19.59
CA PRO A 58 -1.49 0.17 -19.67
C PRO A 58 -1.90 -0.45 -18.32
N HIS A 59 -1.49 0.15 -17.20
CA HIS A 59 -1.69 -0.39 -15.86
C HIS A 59 -2.67 0.40 -14.99
N VAL A 60 -2.91 1.68 -15.29
CA VAL A 60 -3.67 2.61 -14.42
C VAL A 60 -4.69 3.37 -15.24
N THR A 61 -5.89 3.53 -14.70
CA THR A 61 -6.88 4.48 -15.19
C THR A 61 -7.42 5.30 -14.03
N MET A 62 -7.40 6.62 -14.19
CA MET A 62 -7.91 7.54 -13.17
C MET A 62 -9.34 7.97 -13.49
N ARG A 63 -10.16 8.06 -12.44
CA ARG A 63 -11.58 8.38 -12.50
C ARG A 63 -11.89 9.58 -11.61
N SER A 64 -12.66 10.51 -12.13
CA SER A 64 -13.26 11.64 -11.42
C SER A 64 -14.75 11.42 -11.22
N ASN A 65 -15.40 12.30 -10.45
CA ASN A 65 -16.84 12.24 -10.19
C ASN A 65 -17.32 10.88 -9.67
N VAL A 66 -16.43 10.17 -8.95
CA VAL A 66 -16.76 8.87 -8.39
C VAL A 66 -17.71 9.08 -7.21
N ARG A 67 -18.92 8.53 -7.32
CA ARG A 67 -19.97 8.64 -6.29
C ARG A 67 -20.61 7.30 -6.04
N PHE A 68 -20.75 6.92 -4.78
CA PHE A 68 -21.47 5.71 -4.39
C PHE A 68 -21.91 5.76 -2.93
N ASP A 69 -22.94 4.97 -2.64
CA ASP A 69 -23.36 4.69 -1.27
C ASP A 69 -22.85 3.30 -0.84
N VAL A 70 -22.25 3.22 0.36
CA VAL A 70 -21.70 1.96 0.88
C VAL A 70 -22.80 0.95 1.17
N ALA A 71 -24.01 1.41 1.58
CA ALA A 71 -25.14 0.52 1.83
C ALA A 71 -25.63 -0.11 0.52
N ASP A 72 -25.73 0.67 -0.56
CA ASP A 72 -26.13 0.15 -1.88
C ASP A 72 -25.17 -0.90 -2.41
N LEU A 73 -23.85 -0.69 -2.22
CA LEU A 73 -22.85 -1.68 -2.58
C LEU A 73 -22.92 -2.93 -1.68
N ALA A 74 -23.22 -2.76 -0.40
CA ALA A 74 -23.40 -3.87 0.52
C ALA A 74 -24.62 -4.72 0.14
N ASP A 75 -25.73 -4.08 -0.21
CA ASP A 75 -26.96 -4.75 -0.68
C ASP A 75 -26.72 -5.47 -2.01
N PHE A 76 -26.08 -4.82 -2.97
CA PHE A 76 -25.69 -5.45 -4.23
C PHE A 76 -24.85 -6.71 -4.02
N ARG A 77 -23.94 -6.69 -3.05
CA ARG A 77 -23.09 -7.84 -2.73
C ARG A 77 -23.85 -8.96 -2.04
N ARG A 78 -24.81 -8.62 -1.18
CA ARG A 78 -25.65 -9.61 -0.50
C ARG A 78 -26.51 -10.38 -1.49
N ASP A 79 -27.06 -9.68 -2.46
CA ASP A 79 -28.11 -10.21 -3.34
C ASP A 79 -27.57 -10.69 -4.70
N GLY A 80 -26.30 -10.32 -5.03
CA GLY A 80 -25.67 -10.68 -6.29
C GLY A 80 -25.06 -12.08 -6.31
N GLN A 81 -25.13 -12.73 -7.49
CA GLN A 81 -24.41 -13.96 -7.78
C GLN A 81 -23.19 -13.64 -8.65
N PHE A 82 -21.99 -13.94 -8.15
CA PHE A 82 -20.75 -13.64 -8.84
C PHE A 82 -19.91 -14.90 -8.99
N ALA A 83 -19.44 -15.15 -10.21
CA ALA A 83 -18.59 -16.31 -10.51
C ALA A 83 -17.22 -16.21 -9.82
N ASN A 84 -16.69 -15.00 -9.70
CA ASN A 84 -15.40 -14.71 -9.07
C ASN A 84 -15.28 -13.21 -8.72
N PHE A 85 -14.21 -12.81 -8.03
CA PHE A 85 -13.98 -11.43 -7.65
C PHE A 85 -13.85 -10.48 -8.85
N THR A 86 -13.25 -10.90 -9.95
CA THR A 86 -13.12 -10.04 -11.15
C THR A 86 -14.49 -9.66 -11.69
N SER A 87 -15.42 -10.62 -11.82
CA SER A 87 -16.78 -10.34 -12.27
C SER A 87 -17.54 -9.46 -11.27
N PHE A 88 -17.32 -9.66 -9.97
CA PHE A 88 -17.86 -8.78 -8.93
C PHE A 88 -17.37 -7.35 -9.09
N TYR A 89 -16.06 -7.12 -9.18
CA TYR A 89 -15.50 -5.76 -9.30
C TYR A 89 -15.99 -5.05 -10.55
N GLN A 90 -16.07 -5.76 -11.69
CA GLN A 90 -16.62 -5.18 -12.92
C GLN A 90 -18.06 -4.71 -12.74
N GLN A 91 -18.91 -5.55 -12.14
CA GLN A 91 -20.30 -5.21 -11.90
C GLN A 91 -20.46 -4.12 -10.83
N ALA A 92 -19.70 -4.17 -9.74
CA ALA A 92 -19.71 -3.15 -8.70
C ALA A 92 -19.30 -1.78 -9.25
N ARG A 93 -18.21 -1.73 -10.05
CA ARG A 93 -17.79 -0.49 -10.73
C ARG A 93 -18.78 -0.01 -11.77
N GLY A 94 -19.57 -0.88 -12.38
CA GLY A 94 -20.66 -0.50 -13.26
C GLY A 94 -21.85 0.15 -12.56
N ARG A 95 -21.95 0.07 -11.24
CA ARG A 95 -23.03 0.65 -10.43
C ARG A 95 -22.68 2.00 -9.79
N ILE A 96 -21.43 2.41 -9.84
CA ILE A 96 -21.00 3.69 -9.31
C ILE A 96 -20.97 4.74 -10.43
N SER A 97 -21.30 5.99 -10.09
CA SER A 97 -21.08 7.10 -11.00
C SER A 97 -19.60 7.37 -11.12
N GLN A 98 -19.06 7.48 -12.32
CA GLN A 98 -17.64 7.79 -12.56
C GLN A 98 -17.41 8.29 -13.98
N ASP A 99 -16.50 9.24 -14.14
CA ASP A 99 -16.03 9.78 -15.41
C ASP A 99 -14.51 9.54 -15.56
N PRO A 100 -13.97 9.52 -16.79
CA PRO A 100 -12.53 9.63 -16.98
C PRO A 100 -12.02 10.94 -16.36
N ALA A 101 -10.96 10.88 -15.57
CA ALA A 101 -10.33 12.10 -15.07
C ALA A 101 -9.65 12.84 -16.24
N ARG A 102 -9.76 14.17 -16.24
CA ARG A 102 -9.22 15.03 -17.30
C ARG A 102 -8.41 16.18 -16.68
N PRO A 103 -7.07 16.10 -16.68
CA PRO A 103 -6.24 17.17 -16.20
C PRO A 103 -6.24 18.35 -17.21
N HIS A 104 -6.07 19.55 -16.69
CA HIS A 104 -5.86 20.73 -17.51
C HIS A 104 -4.38 20.84 -17.87
N LEU A 105 -4.04 20.49 -19.10
CA LEU A 105 -2.66 20.41 -19.60
C LEU A 105 -2.45 21.33 -20.81
N ALA A 106 -1.31 22.02 -20.86
CA ALA A 106 -0.79 22.62 -22.08
C ALA A 106 0.29 21.73 -22.69
N LYS A 107 0.36 21.71 -24.02
CA LYS A 107 1.43 21.00 -24.75
C LYS A 107 2.46 21.98 -25.27
N GLU A 108 3.70 21.86 -24.78
CA GLU A 108 4.85 22.65 -25.19
C GLU A 108 5.83 21.73 -25.95
N GLY A 109 5.74 21.71 -27.27
CA GLY A 109 6.47 20.73 -28.09
C GLY A 109 6.02 19.32 -27.82
N ASN A 110 6.92 18.48 -27.31
CA ASN A 110 6.63 17.10 -26.85
C ASN A 110 6.38 17.00 -25.34
N LYS A 111 6.26 18.13 -24.63
CA LYS A 111 6.12 18.16 -23.18
C LYS A 111 4.72 18.60 -22.78
N TRP A 112 4.07 17.83 -21.88
CA TRP A 112 2.81 18.16 -21.25
C TRP A 112 3.06 18.86 -19.91
N VAL A 113 2.46 20.05 -19.74
CA VAL A 113 2.64 20.92 -18.57
C VAL A 113 1.30 21.12 -17.88
N PRO A 114 1.13 20.66 -16.60
CA PRO A 114 -0.06 20.95 -15.81
C PRO A 114 -0.26 22.46 -15.63
N GLN A 115 -1.49 22.93 -15.84
CA GLN A 115 -1.84 24.35 -15.77
C GLN A 115 -2.40 24.76 -14.40
N ASP A 116 -2.67 23.78 -13.52
CA ASP A 116 -3.14 23.99 -12.16
C ASP A 116 -2.60 22.91 -11.23
N PHE A 117 -2.78 23.13 -9.93
CA PHE A 117 -2.27 22.24 -8.90
C PHE A 117 -2.95 20.85 -8.92
N ASP A 118 -4.26 20.81 -9.16
CA ASP A 118 -5.00 19.54 -9.20
C ASP A 118 -4.51 18.68 -10.38
N SER A 119 -4.29 19.30 -11.53
CA SER A 119 -3.71 18.59 -12.69
C SER A 119 -2.31 18.07 -12.41
N LEU A 120 -1.48 18.83 -11.68
CA LEU A 120 -0.16 18.39 -11.26
C LEU A 120 -0.25 17.18 -10.30
N VAL A 121 -1.19 17.20 -9.34
CA VAL A 121 -1.48 16.07 -8.45
C VAL A 121 -1.84 14.83 -9.27
N LEU A 122 -2.74 14.98 -10.23
CA LEU A 122 -3.26 13.88 -11.03
C LEU A 122 -2.18 13.20 -11.88
N VAL A 123 -1.38 13.99 -12.61
CA VAL A 123 -0.31 13.41 -13.45
C VAL A 123 0.81 12.79 -12.61
N SER A 124 1.13 13.39 -11.44
CA SER A 124 2.12 12.84 -10.52
C SER A 124 1.66 11.51 -9.93
N ALA A 125 0.41 11.42 -9.47
CA ALA A 125 -0.16 10.17 -8.96
C ALA A 125 -0.18 9.07 -10.03
N MET A 126 -0.57 9.41 -11.28
CA MET A 126 -0.52 8.47 -12.40
C MET A 126 0.91 7.95 -12.64
N HIS A 127 1.89 8.86 -12.67
CA HIS A 127 3.29 8.50 -12.87
C HIS A 127 3.80 7.57 -11.77
N HIS A 128 3.56 7.91 -10.49
CA HIS A 128 3.97 7.10 -9.37
C HIS A 128 3.33 5.72 -9.39
N LEU A 129 2.01 5.64 -9.59
CA LEU A 129 1.32 4.35 -9.63
C LEU A 129 1.80 3.46 -10.78
N ASN A 130 2.04 4.03 -11.96
CA ASN A 130 2.62 3.28 -13.06
C ASN A 130 4.03 2.75 -12.72
N SER A 131 4.87 3.57 -12.09
CA SER A 131 6.21 3.19 -11.64
C SER A 131 6.17 2.13 -10.54
N ILE A 132 5.22 2.22 -9.62
CA ILE A 132 4.99 1.23 -8.56
C ILE A 132 4.61 -0.13 -9.18
N ILE A 133 3.64 -0.15 -10.10
CA ILE A 133 3.22 -1.40 -10.75
C ILE A 133 4.38 -2.03 -11.52
N THR A 134 5.14 -1.22 -12.26
CA THR A 134 6.36 -1.69 -12.94
C THR A 134 7.37 -2.29 -11.96
N TYR A 135 7.59 -1.64 -10.81
CA TYR A 135 8.43 -2.18 -9.74
C TYR A 135 7.95 -3.54 -9.23
N PHE A 136 6.63 -3.69 -9.02
CA PHE A 136 6.07 -4.97 -8.59
C PHE A 136 6.22 -6.07 -9.66
N ILE A 137 6.10 -5.72 -10.93
CA ILE A 137 6.33 -6.66 -12.04
C ILE A 137 7.81 -7.02 -12.14
N ASP A 138 8.69 -6.04 -12.22
CA ASP A 138 10.09 -6.22 -12.63
C ASP A 138 11.01 -6.62 -11.46
N VAL A 139 10.77 -6.09 -10.26
CA VAL A 139 11.64 -6.33 -9.11
C VAL A 139 11.03 -7.36 -8.17
N ILE A 140 9.77 -7.16 -7.78
CA ILE A 140 9.09 -8.05 -6.84
C ILE A 140 8.63 -9.35 -7.50
N LYS A 141 8.50 -9.36 -8.83
CA LYS A 141 8.05 -10.53 -9.62
C LYS A 141 6.62 -10.95 -9.28
N ASP A 142 5.78 -9.97 -8.90
CA ASP A 142 4.36 -10.24 -8.73
C ASP A 142 3.72 -10.57 -10.09
N ASN A 143 3.01 -11.69 -10.12
CA ASN A 143 2.27 -12.14 -11.30
C ASN A 143 0.77 -12.35 -11.02
N SER A 144 0.29 -11.78 -9.93
CA SER A 144 -1.12 -11.87 -9.52
C SER A 144 -2.04 -10.98 -10.35
N GLY A 145 -3.32 -11.04 -10.07
CA GLY A 145 -4.28 -10.11 -10.65
C GLY A 145 -4.02 -8.65 -10.28
N ALA A 146 -3.26 -8.38 -9.20
CA ALA A 146 -2.92 -7.03 -8.80
C ALA A 146 -2.07 -6.29 -9.85
N THR A 147 -1.16 -6.99 -10.51
CA THR A 147 -0.29 -6.41 -11.55
C THR A 147 -0.84 -6.63 -12.96
N LYS A 148 -1.68 -7.65 -13.17
CA LYS A 148 -2.24 -7.99 -14.48
C LYS A 148 -3.51 -7.24 -14.84
N ASN A 149 -4.33 -6.92 -13.83
CA ASN A 149 -5.58 -6.21 -14.05
C ASN A 149 -5.36 -4.70 -13.96
N LEU A 150 -6.07 -3.96 -14.81
CA LEU A 150 -6.06 -2.50 -14.79
C LEU A 150 -6.43 -1.99 -13.39
N LEU A 151 -5.57 -1.15 -12.81
CA LEU A 151 -5.84 -0.45 -11.56
C LEU A 151 -6.76 0.74 -11.83
N HIS A 152 -7.87 0.80 -11.14
CA HIS A 152 -8.74 1.96 -11.12
C HIS A 152 -8.38 2.87 -9.93
N VAL A 153 -8.35 4.17 -10.16
CA VAL A 153 -8.04 5.17 -9.12
C VAL A 153 -9.15 6.21 -9.11
N ALA A 154 -9.82 6.36 -7.98
CA ALA A 154 -10.85 7.37 -7.78
C ALA A 154 -10.23 8.63 -7.20
N ILE A 155 -10.42 9.75 -7.89
CA ILE A 155 -9.93 11.05 -7.47
C ILE A 155 -11.07 11.78 -6.75
N TYR A 156 -10.82 12.13 -5.50
CA TYR A 156 -11.75 12.87 -4.63
C TYR A 156 -13.16 12.25 -4.62
N PRO A 157 -13.28 10.92 -4.32
CA PRO A 157 -14.58 10.27 -4.38
C PRO A 157 -15.54 10.84 -3.33
N GLU A 158 -16.80 10.97 -3.72
CA GLU A 158 -17.92 11.28 -2.81
C GLU A 158 -18.52 9.95 -2.34
N ILE A 159 -18.31 9.65 -1.05
CA ILE A 159 -18.79 8.41 -0.43
C ILE A 159 -19.92 8.76 0.54
N SER A 160 -21.02 8.02 0.47
CA SER A 160 -22.08 8.09 1.47
C SER A 160 -22.32 6.75 2.15
N VAL A 161 -22.93 6.80 3.33
CA VAL A 161 -23.40 5.62 4.06
C VAL A 161 -24.85 5.84 4.38
N SER A 162 -25.73 5.05 3.77
CA SER A 162 -27.20 5.19 3.89
C SER A 162 -27.68 6.62 3.59
N GLY A 163 -27.17 7.23 2.53
CA GLY A 163 -27.53 8.57 2.08
C GLY A 163 -26.88 9.72 2.84
N GLN A 164 -26.11 9.44 3.89
CA GLN A 164 -25.37 10.47 4.63
C GLN A 164 -23.93 10.51 4.11
N PRO A 165 -23.37 11.72 3.84
CA PRO A 165 -21.98 11.83 3.44
C PRO A 165 -21.07 11.17 4.47
N GLU A 166 -20.16 10.31 4.01
CA GLU A 166 -19.06 9.84 4.86
C GLU A 166 -18.10 11.01 5.07
N TYR A 167 -18.10 11.56 6.27
CA TYR A 167 -17.06 12.52 6.68
C TYR A 167 -15.75 11.76 6.89
N ALA A 168 -15.21 11.26 5.80
CA ALA A 168 -13.93 10.60 5.84
C ALA A 168 -12.84 11.61 6.19
N VAL A 169 -11.82 11.11 6.87
CA VAL A 169 -10.63 11.88 7.22
C VAL A 169 -10.12 12.57 5.94
N ALA A 170 -10.17 13.90 5.94
CA ALA A 170 -9.60 14.69 4.88
C ALA A 170 -8.11 14.32 4.74
N ASP A 171 -7.61 14.28 3.51
CA ASP A 171 -6.26 13.90 3.16
C ASP A 171 -5.89 12.47 3.57
N ASN A 172 -6.34 11.54 2.77
CA ASN A 172 -6.01 10.13 2.89
C ASN A 172 -5.94 9.49 1.51
N ALA A 173 -5.12 8.46 1.40
CA ALA A 173 -5.24 7.46 0.35
C ALA A 173 -5.69 6.15 0.99
N SER A 174 -6.45 5.34 0.27
CA SER A 174 -6.87 4.02 0.75
C SER A 174 -7.19 3.09 -0.41
N TYR A 175 -6.79 1.82 -0.27
CA TYR A 175 -7.24 0.77 -1.18
C TYR A 175 -8.62 0.25 -0.76
N SER A 176 -9.56 0.28 -1.68
CA SER A 176 -10.89 -0.32 -1.52
C SER A 176 -10.94 -1.71 -2.14
N PHE A 177 -10.91 -2.73 -1.30
CA PHE A 177 -11.10 -4.12 -1.75
C PHE A 177 -12.51 -4.40 -2.30
N LEU A 178 -13.48 -3.52 -2.05
CA LEU A 178 -14.85 -3.65 -2.55
C LEU A 178 -14.96 -3.33 -4.04
N LEU A 179 -14.17 -2.39 -4.49
CA LEU A 179 -14.21 -1.87 -5.84
C LEU A 179 -12.93 -2.19 -6.63
N ASP A 180 -11.91 -2.76 -5.97
CA ASP A 180 -10.56 -2.89 -6.51
C ASP A 180 -10.06 -1.55 -7.06
N MET A 181 -10.12 -0.53 -6.20
CA MET A 181 -9.77 0.85 -6.52
C MET A 181 -8.92 1.47 -5.41
N ILE A 182 -7.98 2.33 -5.78
CA ILE A 182 -7.34 3.25 -4.84
C ILE A 182 -8.15 4.55 -4.82
N PHE A 183 -8.49 5.03 -3.62
CA PHE A 183 -9.14 6.31 -3.40
C PHE A 183 -8.09 7.34 -2.99
N LEU A 184 -8.03 8.45 -3.72
CA LEU A 184 -7.21 9.61 -3.39
C LEU A 184 -8.14 10.71 -2.89
N ARG A 185 -8.14 10.98 -1.59
CA ARG A 185 -9.02 11.96 -0.95
C ARG A 185 -8.35 13.33 -0.91
N GLN A 186 -9.14 14.39 -1.05
CA GLN A 186 -8.63 15.75 -1.02
C GLN A 186 -8.28 16.16 0.42
N SER A 187 -7.11 16.78 0.58
CA SER A 187 -6.76 17.41 1.85
C SER A 187 -7.36 18.81 1.96
N ALA A 188 -8.15 19.04 3.00
CA ALA A 188 -8.66 20.37 3.32
C ALA A 188 -7.67 21.21 4.15
N THR A 189 -6.67 20.59 4.79
CA THR A 189 -5.87 21.24 5.85
C THR A 189 -4.37 20.95 5.76
N GLN A 190 -3.91 20.24 4.74
CA GLN A 190 -2.54 19.75 4.71
C GLN A 190 -1.51 20.86 4.48
N ARG A 191 -0.46 20.82 5.29
CA ARG A 191 0.77 21.57 5.08
C ARG A 191 1.81 20.62 4.47
N GLY A 192 2.05 20.70 3.16
CA GLY A 192 3.04 19.87 2.48
C GLY A 192 2.52 19.20 1.21
N VAL A 193 3.18 18.12 0.79
CA VAL A 193 2.78 17.33 -0.37
C VAL A 193 1.55 16.49 -0.01
N PRO A 194 0.45 16.53 -0.77
CA PRO A 194 -0.72 15.69 -0.53
C PRO A 194 -0.37 14.19 -0.58
N PHE A 195 -1.05 13.37 0.22
CA PHE A 195 -0.85 11.91 0.20
C PHE A 195 -1.06 11.30 -1.19
N SER A 196 -1.95 11.89 -1.99
CA SER A 196 -2.15 11.54 -3.39
C SER A 196 -0.93 11.71 -4.29
N MET A 197 0.07 12.48 -3.86
CA MET A 197 1.35 12.68 -4.57
C MET A 197 2.51 11.96 -3.90
N SER A 198 2.31 11.37 -2.73
CA SER A 198 3.36 10.65 -2.02
C SER A 198 3.56 9.26 -2.62
N SER A 199 4.70 9.03 -3.24
CA SER A 199 5.04 7.72 -3.80
C SER A 199 5.08 6.62 -2.74
N ALA A 200 5.45 6.94 -1.49
CA ALA A 200 5.43 6.01 -0.37
C ALA A 200 4.00 5.59 0.01
N VAL A 201 3.07 6.55 0.11
CA VAL A 201 1.66 6.25 0.40
C VAL A 201 1.03 5.44 -0.73
N LEU A 202 1.26 5.84 -1.98
CA LEU A 202 0.70 5.12 -3.13
C LEU A 202 1.25 3.68 -3.24
N ALA A 203 2.52 3.46 -2.90
CA ALA A 203 3.12 2.13 -2.86
C ALA A 203 2.54 1.28 -1.72
N HIS A 204 2.26 1.89 -0.55
CA HIS A 204 1.58 1.25 0.56
C HIS A 204 0.17 0.79 0.16
N GLU A 205 -0.62 1.66 -0.44
CA GLU A 205 -1.98 1.32 -0.88
C GLU A 205 -1.98 0.25 -1.99
N PHE A 206 -0.98 0.29 -2.88
CA PHE A 206 -0.86 -0.75 -3.90
C PHE A 206 -0.48 -2.11 -3.30
N GLN A 207 0.33 -2.15 -2.23
CA GLN A 207 0.64 -3.41 -1.54
C GLN A 207 -0.60 -4.04 -0.92
N HIS A 208 -1.55 -3.27 -0.38
CA HIS A 208 -2.84 -3.80 0.06
C HIS A 208 -3.57 -4.52 -1.08
N ARG A 209 -3.52 -3.98 -2.31
CA ARG A 209 -4.05 -4.66 -3.49
C ARG A 209 -3.35 -5.98 -3.75
N VAL A 210 -2.02 -5.99 -3.70
CA VAL A 210 -1.22 -7.22 -3.90
C VAL A 210 -1.54 -8.26 -2.83
N PHE A 211 -1.62 -7.85 -1.56
CA PHE A 211 -2.02 -8.71 -0.46
C PHE A 211 -3.42 -9.27 -0.66
N HIS A 212 -4.37 -8.43 -1.06
CA HIS A 212 -5.72 -8.85 -1.35
C HIS A 212 -5.78 -9.94 -2.43
N TYR A 213 -5.10 -9.75 -3.55
CA TYR A 213 -5.07 -10.72 -4.65
C TYR A 213 -4.33 -12.02 -4.31
N ASN A 214 -3.30 -11.94 -3.50
CA ASN A 214 -2.48 -13.11 -3.15
C ASN A 214 -3.01 -13.88 -1.94
N VAL A 215 -3.59 -13.21 -0.96
CA VAL A 215 -4.10 -13.83 0.27
C VAL A 215 -5.60 -14.09 0.18
N TRP A 216 -6.40 -13.08 -0.13
CA TRP A 216 -7.86 -13.17 -0.06
C TRP A 216 -8.53 -13.75 -1.31
N ASN A 217 -8.04 -13.43 -2.49
CA ASN A 217 -8.67 -13.82 -3.77
C ASN A 217 -8.32 -15.21 -4.28
N LYS A 218 -7.32 -15.87 -3.72
CA LYS A 218 -6.87 -17.16 -4.27
C LYS A 218 -7.63 -18.36 -3.78
N THR A 219 -8.40 -18.21 -2.73
CA THR A 219 -9.07 -19.32 -2.10
C THR A 219 -10.56 -19.08 -1.93
N ALA A 220 -11.40 -20.05 -2.31
CA ALA A 220 -12.82 -19.95 -2.15
C ALA A 220 -13.27 -19.63 -0.71
N PRO A 221 -12.69 -20.23 0.36
CA PRO A 221 -13.00 -19.88 1.73
C PRO A 221 -12.57 -18.47 2.14
N ALA A 222 -11.46 -17.94 1.62
CA ALA A 222 -11.08 -16.54 1.86
C ALA A 222 -12.04 -15.57 1.17
N GLN A 223 -12.53 -15.90 -0.03
CA GLN A 223 -13.63 -15.19 -0.67
C GLN A 223 -14.88 -15.19 0.22
N GLN A 224 -15.24 -16.35 0.75
CA GLN A 224 -16.37 -16.50 1.66
C GLN A 224 -16.18 -15.70 2.95
N TYR A 225 -14.98 -15.60 3.48
CA TYR A 225 -14.67 -14.77 4.64
C TYR A 225 -14.97 -13.29 4.39
N TYR A 226 -14.56 -12.73 3.26
CA TYR A 226 -14.91 -11.35 2.90
C TYR A 226 -16.41 -11.15 2.74
N TRP A 227 -17.09 -12.09 2.13
CA TRP A 227 -18.54 -12.05 1.99
C TRP A 227 -19.25 -12.13 3.35
N ASN A 228 -18.81 -13.02 4.22
CA ASN A 228 -19.42 -13.23 5.53
C ASN A 228 -19.10 -12.10 6.52
N LYS A 229 -17.91 -11.50 6.44
CA LYS A 229 -17.55 -10.32 7.26
C LYS A 229 -18.56 -9.19 7.11
N ILE A 230 -19.11 -9.04 5.95
CA ILE A 230 -20.08 -7.97 5.65
C ILE A 230 -21.50 -8.41 6.04
N ARG A 231 -21.78 -9.69 5.96
CA ARG A 231 -23.08 -10.25 6.40
C ARG A 231 -23.23 -10.41 7.91
N HIS A 232 -22.19 -10.18 8.69
CA HIS A 232 -22.14 -10.44 10.15
C HIS A 232 -22.45 -11.90 10.60
N GLU A 233 -22.60 -12.84 9.70
CA GLU A 233 -23.24 -14.13 10.05
C GLU A 233 -22.29 -15.29 10.28
N GLN A 234 -21.08 -15.30 9.74
CA GLN A 234 -20.06 -16.30 10.06
C GLN A 234 -18.66 -15.73 9.79
N GLN A 235 -17.91 -15.44 10.82
CA GLN A 235 -16.49 -15.09 10.68
C GLN A 235 -15.70 -16.38 10.49
N LEU A 236 -15.06 -16.58 9.33
CA LEU A 236 -14.12 -17.69 9.11
C LEU A 236 -12.88 -17.57 10.00
N LEU A 237 -12.44 -16.33 10.26
CA LEU A 237 -11.37 -16.05 11.19
C LEU A 237 -11.94 -15.50 12.49
N ASP A 238 -11.43 -15.97 13.62
CA ASP A 238 -11.68 -15.32 14.89
C ASP A 238 -11.09 -13.91 14.93
N THR A 239 -11.51 -13.11 15.91
CA THR A 239 -11.08 -11.71 16.03
C THR A 239 -9.57 -11.59 16.14
N ARG A 240 -8.90 -12.51 16.85
CA ARG A 240 -7.44 -12.52 17.00
C ARG A 240 -6.75 -12.77 15.66
N SER A 241 -7.12 -13.81 14.95
CA SER A 241 -6.54 -14.15 13.64
C SER A 241 -6.74 -13.02 12.64
N LYS A 242 -7.94 -12.42 12.62
CA LYS A 242 -8.21 -11.23 11.77
C LYS A 242 -7.30 -10.06 12.12
N ASN A 243 -7.19 -9.72 13.39
CA ASN A 243 -6.39 -8.59 13.84
C ASN A 243 -4.90 -8.78 13.51
N LEU A 244 -4.38 -9.99 13.69
CA LEU A 244 -2.99 -10.32 13.33
C LEU A 244 -2.77 -10.25 11.82
N LEU A 245 -3.74 -10.68 11.02
CA LEU A 245 -3.66 -10.60 9.57
C LEU A 245 -3.70 -9.15 9.07
N ASP A 246 -4.60 -8.33 9.64
CA ASP A 246 -4.66 -6.90 9.33
C ASP A 246 -3.32 -6.19 9.68
N ALA A 247 -2.68 -6.56 10.80
CA ALA A 247 -1.37 -6.02 11.16
C ALA A 247 -0.25 -6.48 10.22
N THR A 248 -0.33 -7.72 9.76
CA THR A 248 0.65 -8.24 8.78
C THR A 248 0.52 -7.49 7.46
N ASP A 249 -0.70 -7.26 6.99
CA ASP A 249 -0.97 -6.49 5.78
C ASP A 249 -0.40 -5.07 5.89
N GLU A 250 -0.68 -4.34 6.99
CA GLU A 250 -0.14 -3.00 7.21
C GLU A 250 1.39 -2.96 7.29
N GLY A 251 1.99 -3.93 8.00
CA GLY A 251 3.44 -4.02 8.11
C GLY A 251 4.12 -4.30 6.77
N LEU A 252 3.52 -5.15 5.96
CA LEU A 252 4.02 -5.42 4.61
C LEU A 252 3.82 -4.21 3.70
N ALA A 253 2.69 -3.52 3.80
CA ALA A 253 2.45 -2.31 3.02
C ALA A 253 3.52 -1.25 3.30
N ASP A 254 3.90 -1.03 4.57
CA ASP A 254 5.00 -0.16 4.94
C ASP A 254 6.35 -0.65 4.38
N LEU A 255 6.65 -1.93 4.53
CA LEU A 255 7.94 -2.49 4.11
C LEU A 255 8.14 -2.44 2.58
N PHE A 256 7.10 -2.74 1.81
CA PHE A 256 7.15 -2.67 0.36
C PHE A 256 7.27 -1.22 -0.14
N ALA A 257 6.59 -0.28 0.52
CA ALA A 257 6.74 1.14 0.26
C ALA A 257 8.18 1.62 0.51
N VAL A 258 8.78 1.23 1.64
CA VAL A 258 10.20 1.47 1.95
C VAL A 258 11.11 0.90 0.85
N GLY A 259 10.84 -0.32 0.40
CA GLY A 259 11.56 -0.95 -0.71
C GLY A 259 11.42 -0.17 -2.02
N PHE A 260 10.25 0.35 -2.33
CA PHE A 260 10.01 1.15 -3.53
C PHE A 260 10.74 2.49 -3.47
N VAL A 261 10.52 3.30 -2.45
CA VAL A 261 11.11 4.64 -2.32
C VAL A 261 12.58 4.62 -1.90
N LYS A 262 13.10 3.47 -1.45
CA LYS A 262 14.48 3.28 -0.97
C LYS A 262 14.82 4.11 0.28
N ASP A 263 13.84 4.32 1.14
CA ASP A 263 14.02 5.08 2.37
C ASP A 263 13.30 4.39 3.54
N PRO A 264 14.03 3.84 4.53
CA PRO A 264 13.42 3.18 5.69
C PRO A 264 12.69 4.15 6.63
N SER A 265 12.92 5.44 6.49
CA SER A 265 12.23 6.52 7.23
C SER A 265 11.13 7.22 6.39
N ALA A 266 10.72 6.66 5.26
CA ALA A 266 9.75 7.28 4.34
C ALA A 266 8.50 7.81 5.07
N PHE A 267 7.92 7.01 5.97
CA PHE A 267 6.71 7.42 6.72
C PHE A 267 6.94 8.47 7.79
N ARG A 268 8.18 8.69 8.23
CA ARG A 268 8.53 9.82 9.09
C ARG A 268 8.34 11.14 8.35
N HIS A 269 8.68 11.17 7.09
CA HIS A 269 8.51 12.35 6.25
C HIS A 269 7.05 12.56 5.87
N VAL A 270 6.36 11.50 5.49
CA VAL A 270 4.93 11.53 5.07
C VAL A 270 4.02 12.03 6.18
N PHE A 271 4.17 11.51 7.39
CA PHE A 271 3.31 11.84 8.53
C PHE A 271 3.92 12.87 9.48
N LYS A 272 4.76 13.75 8.97
CA LYS A 272 5.51 14.75 9.74
C LYS A 272 4.63 15.47 10.79
N GLY A 273 5.10 15.47 12.03
CA GLY A 273 4.40 16.12 13.16
C GLY A 273 3.27 15.28 13.77
N THR A 274 3.06 14.04 13.34
CA THR A 274 2.11 13.12 13.95
C THR A 274 2.81 11.95 14.66
N LEU A 275 2.11 11.28 15.58
CA LEU A 275 2.65 10.05 16.21
C LEU A 275 2.90 8.94 15.18
N SER A 276 2.15 8.91 14.09
CA SER A 276 2.35 7.94 13.01
C SER A 276 3.72 8.07 12.35
N SER A 277 4.28 9.29 12.25
CA SER A 277 5.61 9.53 11.69
C SER A 277 6.71 8.78 12.45
N PHE A 278 6.59 8.70 13.78
CA PHE A 278 7.57 8.03 14.62
C PHE A 278 7.32 6.53 14.75
N ARG A 279 6.05 6.11 14.78
CA ARG A 279 5.69 4.70 14.92
C ARG A 279 5.99 3.87 13.68
N ARG A 280 5.85 4.46 12.48
CA ARG A 280 6.05 3.76 11.20
C ARG A 280 7.46 3.95 10.60
N ASP A 281 8.32 4.70 11.25
CA ASP A 281 9.73 4.86 10.87
C ASP A 281 10.52 3.61 11.26
N LEU A 282 10.97 2.83 10.28
CA LEU A 282 11.70 1.58 10.53
C LEU A 282 13.08 1.78 11.14
N GLN A 283 13.62 3.00 11.13
CA GLN A 283 14.85 3.37 11.84
C GLN A 283 14.58 4.09 13.16
N GLY A 284 13.33 4.44 13.45
CA GLY A 284 12.94 5.16 14.65
C GLY A 284 13.01 4.33 15.93
N GLY A 285 13.07 5.01 17.08
CA GLY A 285 13.22 4.36 18.39
C GLY A 285 12.12 3.35 18.69
N PHE A 286 10.86 3.61 18.31
CA PHE A 286 9.78 2.64 18.47
C PHE A 286 10.08 1.33 17.73
N ALA A 287 10.40 1.40 16.44
CA ALA A 287 10.67 0.21 15.63
C ALA A 287 11.93 -0.53 16.11
N GLN A 288 12.94 0.19 16.65
CA GLN A 288 14.15 -0.43 17.18
C GLN A 288 13.88 -1.26 18.44
N GLU A 289 13.00 -0.80 19.32
CA GLU A 289 12.80 -1.38 20.65
C GLU A 289 11.57 -2.28 20.73
N ALA A 290 10.51 -2.02 19.93
CA ALA A 290 9.23 -2.72 20.02
C ALA A 290 9.35 -4.21 19.67
N SER A 291 8.65 -5.02 20.45
CA SER A 291 8.47 -6.46 20.22
C SER A 291 7.02 -6.85 20.44
N TYR A 292 6.60 -7.99 19.88
CA TYR A 292 5.27 -8.53 20.11
C TYR A 292 4.97 -8.72 21.61
N ASP A 293 5.89 -9.35 22.32
CA ASP A 293 5.74 -9.57 23.75
C ASP A 293 5.71 -8.29 24.58
N GLY A 294 6.46 -7.27 24.14
CA GLY A 294 6.41 -5.94 24.73
C GLY A 294 5.09 -5.24 24.50
N LEU A 295 4.57 -5.31 23.29
CA LEU A 295 3.25 -4.80 22.96
C LEU A 295 2.13 -5.56 23.70
N ALA A 296 2.27 -6.85 23.95
CA ALA A 296 1.28 -7.68 24.60
C ALA A 296 1.12 -7.40 26.11
N ARG A 297 1.95 -6.58 26.70
CA ARG A 297 1.83 -6.18 28.11
C ARG A 297 0.99 -4.92 28.23
N LEU A 298 -0.14 -4.99 28.94
CA LEU A 298 -1.08 -3.86 29.13
C LEU A 298 -0.44 -2.60 29.71
N ASP A 299 0.58 -2.77 30.55
CA ASP A 299 1.32 -1.68 31.21
C ASP A 299 2.65 -1.37 30.52
N SER A 300 2.83 -1.76 29.27
CA SER A 300 4.08 -1.53 28.58
C SER A 300 4.29 -0.03 28.33
N TRP A 301 5.53 0.39 28.38
CA TRP A 301 5.97 1.73 27.99
C TRP A 301 5.45 2.11 26.58
N TYR A 302 5.39 1.15 25.66
CA TYR A 302 4.84 1.34 24.32
C TYR A 302 3.36 1.69 24.33
N ALA A 303 2.58 1.07 25.23
CA ALA A 303 1.16 1.37 25.38
C ALA A 303 0.92 2.83 25.76
N GLN A 304 1.73 3.35 26.67
CA GLN A 304 1.60 4.71 27.21
C GLN A 304 2.20 5.75 26.24
N GLN A 305 3.44 5.56 25.86
CA GLN A 305 4.17 6.55 25.07
C GLN A 305 3.74 6.60 23.60
N TRP A 306 3.43 5.47 22.99
CA TRP A 306 3.16 5.38 21.57
C TRP A 306 1.68 5.16 21.24
N GLN A 307 0.82 5.24 22.25
CA GLN A 307 -0.63 5.01 22.10
C GLN A 307 -0.96 3.66 21.43
N CYS A 308 -0.19 2.64 21.75
CA CYS A 308 -0.38 1.28 21.24
C CYS A 308 -1.17 0.39 22.22
N GLY A 309 -1.56 0.90 23.39
CA GLY A 309 -2.02 0.10 24.52
C GLY A 309 -3.33 -0.63 24.35
N ALA A 310 -4.32 0.01 23.75
CA ALA A 310 -5.56 -0.67 23.43
C ALA A 310 -5.37 -1.72 22.32
N ALA A 311 -4.20 -1.73 21.72
CA ALA A 311 -3.87 -2.53 20.56
C ALA A 311 -3.81 -4.02 20.79
N ILE A 312 -3.76 -4.48 22.05
CA ILE A 312 -3.25 -5.83 22.26
C ILE A 312 -4.23 -6.73 22.95
N ASN A 313 -5.35 -6.22 23.36
CA ASN A 313 -6.46 -7.10 23.63
C ASN A 313 -7.05 -7.61 22.30
N PHE A 314 -6.28 -8.47 21.61
CA PHE A 314 -6.63 -9.08 20.32
C PHE A 314 -8.00 -9.79 20.34
N GLN A 315 -8.55 -10.02 21.53
CA GLN A 315 -9.73 -10.86 21.69
C GLN A 315 -11.04 -10.07 21.62
N ALA A 316 -11.05 -8.78 21.93
CA ALA A 316 -12.31 -8.07 22.11
C ALA A 316 -12.35 -6.62 21.65
N ASN A 317 -11.24 -5.98 21.28
CA ASN A 317 -11.23 -4.52 21.10
C ASN A 317 -11.20 -4.10 19.64
N LYS A 318 -12.24 -3.38 19.20
CA LYS A 318 -12.34 -2.80 17.86
C LYS A 318 -11.33 -1.66 17.61
N ASN A 319 -10.68 -1.17 18.67
CA ASN A 319 -9.80 0.01 18.63
C ASN A 319 -8.31 -0.33 18.77
N TRP A 320 -7.90 -1.55 18.48
CA TRP A 320 -6.49 -1.90 18.52
C TRP A 320 -5.71 -1.25 17.36
N SER A 321 -4.46 -0.94 17.60
CA SER A 321 -3.62 -0.32 16.56
C SER A 321 -2.89 -1.37 15.72
N LYS A 322 -3.46 -1.76 14.60
CA LYS A 322 -2.82 -2.65 13.61
C LYS A 322 -1.44 -2.13 13.17
N TYR A 323 -1.26 -0.81 13.14
CA TYR A 323 0.01 -0.18 12.76
C TYR A 323 1.15 -0.43 13.73
N CYS A 324 0.90 -0.48 15.04
CA CYS A 324 1.95 -0.77 16.02
C CYS A 324 2.55 -2.16 15.82
N LEU A 325 1.72 -3.17 15.70
CA LEU A 325 2.19 -4.54 15.43
C LEU A 325 2.72 -4.67 14.00
N GLY A 326 2.09 -4.01 13.04
CA GLY A 326 2.58 -3.94 11.66
C GLY A 326 4.03 -3.43 11.59
N THR A 327 4.35 -2.38 12.33
CA THR A 327 5.72 -1.87 12.40
C THR A 327 6.69 -2.88 13.02
N VAL A 328 6.28 -3.66 14.04
CA VAL A 328 7.12 -4.72 14.59
C VAL A 328 7.41 -5.81 13.55
N ILE A 329 6.42 -6.20 12.76
CA ILE A 329 6.56 -7.16 11.66
C ILE A 329 7.51 -6.59 10.59
N ALA A 330 7.24 -5.38 10.11
CA ALA A 330 8.08 -4.72 9.12
C ALA A 330 9.53 -4.58 9.59
N ARG A 331 9.74 -4.24 10.88
CA ARG A 331 11.08 -4.12 11.47
C ARG A 331 11.79 -5.46 11.56
N ALA A 332 11.12 -6.54 11.94
CA ALA A 332 11.73 -7.88 11.96
C ALA A 332 12.24 -8.28 10.56
N LEU A 333 11.46 -7.96 9.53
CA LEU A 333 11.82 -8.22 8.14
C LEU A 333 12.94 -7.28 7.64
N TRP A 334 12.93 -6.01 8.05
CA TRP A 334 14.00 -5.06 7.76
C TRP A 334 15.35 -5.50 8.37
N GLU A 335 15.32 -6.01 9.60
CA GLU A 335 16.50 -6.62 10.24
C GLU A 335 16.96 -7.89 9.53
N THR A 336 16.03 -8.70 9.01
CA THR A 336 16.34 -9.87 8.17
C THR A 336 17.15 -9.49 6.93
N ALA A 337 16.83 -8.36 6.31
CA ALA A 337 17.60 -7.82 5.19
C ALA A 337 18.96 -7.22 5.61
N GLY A 338 19.35 -7.32 6.89
CA GLY A 338 20.57 -6.67 7.41
C GLY A 338 20.51 -5.15 7.35
N GLN A 339 19.32 -4.59 7.29
CA GLN A 339 19.07 -3.16 7.08
C GLN A 339 19.68 -2.63 5.76
N ASP A 340 19.79 -3.49 4.77
CA ASP A 340 20.28 -3.21 3.43
C ASP A 340 19.12 -3.16 2.43
N LEU A 341 18.94 -2.02 1.79
CA LEU A 341 17.87 -1.81 0.80
C LEU A 341 18.04 -2.69 -0.44
N THR A 342 19.26 -3.07 -0.81
CA THR A 342 19.50 -3.95 -1.94
C THR A 342 19.04 -5.37 -1.63
N VAL A 343 19.41 -5.89 -0.45
CA VAL A 343 18.95 -7.21 0.02
C VAL A 343 17.44 -7.21 0.21
N LEU A 344 16.88 -6.16 0.83
CA LEU A 344 15.43 -6.01 0.97
C LEU A 344 14.73 -6.15 -0.38
N ARG A 345 15.10 -5.34 -1.36
CA ARG A 345 14.41 -5.23 -2.64
C ARG A 345 14.61 -6.44 -3.55
N GLN A 346 15.83 -6.95 -3.64
CA GLN A 346 16.20 -7.96 -4.63
C GLN A 346 16.04 -9.40 -4.11
N GLN A 347 16.00 -9.58 -2.80
CA GLN A 347 15.93 -10.91 -2.19
C GLN A 347 14.69 -11.09 -1.32
N LEU A 348 14.53 -10.28 -0.26
CA LEU A 348 13.51 -10.53 0.75
C LEU A 348 12.09 -10.24 0.23
N LEU A 349 11.84 -9.09 -0.40
CA LEU A 349 10.49 -8.74 -0.86
C LEU A 349 9.94 -9.71 -1.93
N PRO A 350 10.73 -10.18 -2.93
CA PRO A 350 10.27 -11.23 -3.83
C PRO A 350 9.92 -12.55 -3.12
N VAL A 351 10.70 -12.96 -2.10
CA VAL A 351 10.42 -14.14 -1.28
C VAL A 351 9.13 -13.97 -0.51
N ILE A 352 8.93 -12.82 0.14
CA ILE A 352 7.68 -12.51 0.86
C ILE A 352 6.49 -12.57 -0.10
N ASN A 353 6.56 -11.88 -1.23
CA ASN A 353 5.47 -11.86 -2.21
C ASN A 353 5.09 -13.27 -2.69
N ALA A 354 6.08 -14.09 -2.99
CA ALA A 354 5.85 -15.48 -3.38
C ALA A 354 5.22 -16.32 -2.26
N SER A 355 5.45 -15.97 -0.99
CA SER A 355 4.89 -16.67 0.17
C SER A 355 3.42 -16.31 0.43
N LEU A 356 2.94 -15.14 -0.01
CA LEU A 356 1.57 -14.68 0.25
C LEU A 356 0.52 -15.67 -0.28
N GLN A 357 0.79 -16.33 -1.40
CA GLN A 357 -0.11 -17.32 -1.99
C GLN A 357 -0.27 -18.57 -1.13
N ASP A 358 0.84 -19.01 -0.54
CA ASP A 358 0.86 -20.18 0.35
C ASP A 358 0.10 -19.86 1.64
N ILE A 359 0.28 -18.64 2.15
CA ILE A 359 -0.44 -18.13 3.33
C ILE A 359 -1.95 -18.10 3.08
N GLY A 360 -2.40 -17.54 1.97
CA GLY A 360 -3.81 -17.50 1.61
C GLY A 360 -4.42 -18.90 1.51
N SER A 361 -3.71 -19.87 0.91
CA SER A 361 -4.12 -21.26 0.82
C SER A 361 -4.23 -21.93 2.17
N THR A 362 -3.26 -21.67 3.07
CA THR A 362 -3.25 -22.24 4.42
C THR A 362 -4.38 -21.68 5.28
N ILE A 363 -4.61 -20.36 5.22
CA ILE A 363 -5.76 -19.74 5.93
C ILE A 363 -7.07 -20.35 5.47
N ALA A 364 -7.23 -20.59 4.18
CA ALA A 364 -8.42 -21.19 3.62
C ALA A 364 -8.69 -22.60 4.14
N GLN A 365 -7.63 -23.38 4.31
CA GLN A 365 -7.73 -24.77 4.80
C GLN A 365 -7.97 -24.83 6.31
N GLN A 366 -7.33 -23.95 7.08
CA GLN A 366 -7.33 -24.01 8.53
C GLN A 366 -8.39 -23.13 9.20
N GLY A 367 -8.92 -22.11 8.50
CA GLY A 367 -9.81 -21.11 9.09
C GLY A 367 -9.14 -20.29 10.19
N LYS A 368 -7.82 -20.23 10.21
CA LYS A 368 -7.03 -19.62 11.28
C LYS A 368 -5.79 -18.94 10.71
N TYR A 369 -5.39 -17.85 11.37
CA TYR A 369 -4.13 -17.17 11.09
C TYR A 369 -3.38 -16.86 12.39
N ASP A 370 -2.06 -17.03 12.35
CA ASP A 370 -1.13 -16.50 13.35
C ASP A 370 0.13 -16.00 12.66
N VAL A 371 0.90 -15.17 13.34
CA VAL A 371 2.10 -14.54 12.76
C VAL A 371 3.19 -15.59 12.45
N ASP A 372 3.25 -16.67 13.22
CA ASP A 372 4.15 -17.80 12.96
C ASP A 372 3.87 -18.47 11.60
N LEU A 373 2.62 -18.57 11.19
CA LEU A 373 2.24 -19.08 9.87
C LEU A 373 2.88 -18.24 8.77
N PHE A 374 2.83 -16.93 8.89
CA PHE A 374 3.46 -16.03 7.94
C PHE A 374 4.99 -16.25 7.87
N PHE A 375 5.67 -16.19 9.01
CA PHE A 375 7.12 -16.34 9.05
C PHE A 375 7.59 -17.71 8.59
N ASN A 376 6.86 -18.78 8.94
CA ASN A 376 7.17 -20.13 8.47
C ASN A 376 7.04 -20.24 6.94
N ALA A 377 6.03 -19.61 6.34
CA ALA A 377 5.89 -19.59 4.88
C ALA A 377 7.08 -18.86 4.20
N VAL A 378 7.51 -17.72 4.76
CA VAL A 378 8.67 -16.98 4.22
C VAL A 378 9.97 -17.78 4.40
N VAL A 379 10.19 -18.42 5.56
CA VAL A 379 11.34 -19.33 5.82
C VAL A 379 11.35 -20.49 4.83
N ALA A 380 10.20 -21.15 4.63
CA ALA A 380 10.08 -22.26 3.69
C ALA A 380 10.41 -21.83 2.26
N ARG A 381 9.93 -20.65 1.84
CA ARG A 381 10.21 -20.11 0.50
C ARG A 381 11.69 -19.75 0.34
N ALA A 382 12.32 -19.12 1.33
CA ALA A 382 13.76 -18.84 1.32
C ALA A 382 14.58 -20.14 1.23
N THR A 383 14.16 -21.20 1.92
CA THR A 383 14.77 -22.54 1.86
C THR A 383 14.66 -23.14 0.46
N GLN A 384 13.48 -23.10 -0.15
CA GLN A 384 13.24 -23.60 -1.52
C GLN A 384 14.11 -22.89 -2.56
N GLN A 385 14.42 -21.61 -2.31
CA GLN A 385 15.26 -20.81 -3.21
C GLN A 385 16.76 -20.88 -2.86
N ASN A 386 17.16 -21.74 -1.93
CA ASN A 386 18.56 -21.90 -1.46
C ASN A 386 19.17 -20.60 -0.90
N MET A 387 18.35 -19.72 -0.29
CA MET A 387 18.78 -18.46 0.30
C MET A 387 19.15 -18.67 1.77
N GLN A 388 20.24 -19.41 2.03
CA GLN A 388 20.60 -19.81 3.40
C GLN A 388 20.81 -18.62 4.35
N SER A 389 21.60 -17.62 3.95
CA SER A 389 21.87 -16.45 4.79
C SER A 389 20.59 -15.68 5.13
N LEU A 390 19.69 -15.49 4.15
CA LEU A 390 18.40 -14.83 4.37
C LEU A 390 17.51 -15.62 5.35
N ARG A 391 17.47 -16.95 5.21
CA ARG A 391 16.75 -17.85 6.09
C ARG A 391 17.24 -17.74 7.54
N GLU A 392 18.56 -17.79 7.74
CA GLU A 392 19.19 -17.68 9.06
C GLU A 392 18.88 -16.34 9.72
N GLN A 393 19.01 -15.24 8.99
CA GLN A 393 18.67 -13.91 9.48
C GLN A 393 17.18 -13.79 9.81
N LEU A 394 16.30 -14.37 8.99
CA LEU A 394 14.88 -14.38 9.25
C LEU A 394 14.55 -15.09 10.57
N CYS A 395 15.09 -16.31 10.78
CA CYS A 395 14.87 -17.07 12.01
C CYS A 395 15.31 -16.27 13.26
N LEU A 396 16.47 -15.60 13.19
CA LEU A 396 17.01 -14.80 14.30
C LEU A 396 16.19 -13.52 14.57
N SER A 397 15.87 -12.76 13.52
CA SER A 397 15.17 -11.48 13.64
C SER A 397 13.75 -11.68 14.14
N VAL A 398 13.05 -12.69 13.62
CA VAL A 398 11.71 -13.02 14.06
C VAL A 398 11.71 -13.50 15.51
N TRP A 399 12.61 -14.38 15.89
CA TRP A 399 12.73 -14.82 17.28
C TRP A 399 12.95 -13.66 18.25
N ARG A 400 13.78 -12.70 17.91
CA ARG A 400 14.04 -11.52 18.76
C ARG A 400 12.76 -10.70 19.02
N ARG A 401 11.88 -10.61 18.04
CA ARG A 401 10.70 -9.76 18.08
C ARG A 401 9.41 -10.48 18.51
N PHE A 402 9.38 -11.82 18.40
CA PHE A 402 8.19 -12.63 18.57
C PHE A 402 8.43 -13.87 19.44
N ARG A 403 9.17 -13.74 20.53
CA ARG A 403 9.63 -14.88 21.36
C ARG A 403 8.52 -15.81 21.85
N SER A 404 7.36 -15.27 22.22
CA SER A 404 6.22 -16.07 22.69
C SER A 404 5.45 -16.79 21.57
N LEU A 405 5.59 -16.32 20.33
CA LEU A 405 4.89 -16.89 19.17
C LEU A 405 5.80 -17.73 18.28
N TYR A 406 7.08 -17.40 18.22
CA TYR A 406 8.01 -18.00 17.28
C TYR A 406 9.24 -18.54 17.98
N ASN A 407 9.36 -19.86 18.02
CA ASN A 407 10.53 -20.56 18.54
C ASN A 407 11.30 -21.21 17.37
N PRO A 408 12.46 -20.69 16.96
CA PRO A 408 13.23 -21.23 15.84
C PRO A 408 13.65 -22.68 16.06
N LEU A 409 13.81 -23.12 17.31
CA LEU A 409 14.12 -24.53 17.63
C LEU A 409 12.97 -25.50 17.34
N GLN A 410 11.77 -25.01 17.07
CA GLN A 410 10.60 -25.81 16.68
C GLN A 410 10.34 -25.76 15.18
N VAL A 411 11.10 -24.97 14.44
CA VAL A 411 10.98 -24.80 13.00
C VAL A 411 12.11 -25.55 12.31
N PRO A 412 11.87 -26.72 11.68
CA PRO A 412 12.92 -27.55 11.09
C PRO A 412 13.82 -26.78 10.11
N ALA A 413 13.24 -25.85 9.36
CA ALA A 413 13.99 -24.99 8.43
C ALA A 413 14.91 -23.95 9.12
N CYS A 414 14.82 -23.77 10.44
CA CYS A 414 15.72 -22.92 11.24
C CYS A 414 16.83 -23.69 11.96
N PHE A 415 16.91 -25.00 11.78
CA PHE A 415 18.06 -25.77 12.24
C PHE A 415 19.23 -25.54 11.29
N PHE A 416 20.38 -25.23 11.86
CA PHE A 416 21.64 -24.93 11.13
C PHE A 416 22.62 -26.07 11.23
#